data_c4fa7a01798d5ce1ce6038fa24b39a6c
#
_entry.id   c4fa7a01798d5ce1ce6038fa24b39a6c
#
_cell.length_a   1.000
_cell.length_b   1.000
_cell.length_c   1.000
_cell.angle_alpha   90.00
_cell.angle_beta   90.00
_cell.angle_gamma   90.00
#
_symmetry.space_group_name_H-M   'P 1'
#
loop_
_entity.id
_entity.type
_entity.pdbx_description
1 polymer ?
#
loop_
_entity_poly.entity_id
_entity_poly.type
_entity_poly.pdbx_seq_one_letter_code
_entity_poly.pdbx_strand_id
1 'polypeptide(L)'
;MKKTADPDSQKLIAIVEDDPDIARIIEQIFSDFGFRTVWCRSAGDLLRRLRSLQPDLCIIDLGLPDMDGLDVMQRVRGQSACGIVILTGRAHVSDRVMGLELGADDYILKPFEPRELVARVRSILRRCEQPVDAAVRQTPRCASFAGWRYEMDSYKLVAADGSERTLSAGEGQMLQRFLERPNRVLPREQLLGLDDMSPYDRSIDVRISRLRRKLGDDSYNPRLIKTVYGAGYLFVSKVEWV
;
A
#
# COMPACT_ATOMS: atom_id res chain seq x y z
N MET A 1 4.05 -10.41 -33.55
CA MET A 1 4.69 -9.10 -33.35
C MET A 1 4.51 -8.71 -31.88
N LYS A 2 5.55 -8.84 -31.03
CA LYS A 2 5.53 -8.36 -29.65
C LYS A 2 5.59 -6.83 -29.70
N LYS A 3 4.57 -6.14 -29.24
CA LYS A 3 4.61 -4.71 -28.97
C LYS A 3 5.71 -4.48 -27.93
N THR A 4 6.82 -3.91 -28.34
CA THR A 4 7.83 -3.37 -27.43
C THR A 4 7.17 -2.25 -26.65
N ALA A 5 6.86 -2.50 -25.36
CA ALA A 5 6.43 -1.47 -24.44
C ALA A 5 7.56 -0.43 -24.35
N ASP A 6 7.20 0.83 -24.32
CA ASP A 6 8.09 1.96 -24.10
C ASP A 6 8.85 1.73 -22.78
N PRO A 7 10.19 1.73 -22.76
CA PRO A 7 10.97 1.47 -21.55
C PRO A 7 10.68 2.48 -20.40
N ASP A 8 10.14 3.66 -20.71
CA ASP A 8 9.75 4.65 -19.70
C ASP A 8 8.39 4.37 -19.06
N SER A 9 7.60 3.42 -19.59
CA SER A 9 6.29 3.03 -19.04
C SER A 9 6.35 1.80 -18.12
N GLN A 10 7.52 1.19 -17.93
CA GLN A 10 7.67 0.01 -17.09
C GLN A 10 7.79 0.39 -15.61
N LYS A 11 6.96 -0.22 -14.76
CA LYS A 11 6.99 -0.03 -13.30
C LYS A 11 8.32 -0.40 -12.69
N LEU A 12 8.82 0.46 -11.80
CA LEU A 12 10.08 0.31 -11.10
C LEU A 12 9.89 -0.31 -9.72
N ILE A 13 10.50 -1.46 -9.49
CA ILE A 13 10.53 -2.15 -8.20
C ILE A 13 11.90 -2.00 -7.58
N ALA A 14 11.98 -1.39 -6.40
CA ALA A 14 13.19 -1.37 -5.59
C ALA A 14 13.23 -2.62 -4.70
N ILE A 15 14.31 -3.38 -4.77
CA ILE A 15 14.54 -4.60 -3.99
C ILE A 15 15.59 -4.27 -2.94
N VAL A 16 15.27 -4.44 -1.66
CA VAL A 16 16.17 -4.22 -0.52
C VAL A 16 16.45 -5.55 0.14
N GLU A 17 17.60 -6.11 -0.18
CA GLU A 17 18.02 -7.47 0.17
C GLU A 17 19.53 -7.49 0.28
N ASP A 18 20.08 -8.02 1.35
CA ASP A 18 21.53 -8.12 1.56
C ASP A 18 22.12 -9.38 0.92
N ASP A 19 21.32 -10.44 0.77
CA ASP A 19 21.73 -11.66 0.08
C ASP A 19 21.69 -11.47 -1.46
N PRO A 20 22.88 -11.52 -2.14
CA PRO A 20 22.94 -11.30 -3.57
C PRO A 20 22.26 -12.41 -4.39
N ASP A 21 22.16 -13.61 -3.87
CA ASP A 21 21.55 -14.72 -4.62
C ASP A 21 20.02 -14.61 -4.58
N ILE A 22 19.46 -14.25 -3.43
CA ILE A 22 18.03 -13.95 -3.31
C ILE A 22 17.67 -12.73 -4.15
N ALA A 23 18.46 -11.67 -4.09
CA ALA A 23 18.23 -10.47 -4.89
C ALA A 23 18.19 -10.79 -6.39
N ARG A 24 19.16 -11.56 -6.92
CA ARG A 24 19.18 -11.98 -8.33
C ARG A 24 17.96 -12.80 -8.72
N ILE A 25 17.52 -13.72 -7.85
CA ILE A 25 16.30 -14.51 -8.10
C ILE A 25 15.09 -13.58 -8.24
N ILE A 26 14.94 -12.60 -7.34
CA ILE A 26 13.85 -11.64 -7.39
C ILE A 26 13.94 -10.76 -8.65
N GLU A 27 15.13 -10.24 -8.98
CA GLU A 27 15.35 -9.45 -10.20
C GLU A 27 14.98 -10.24 -11.46
N GLN A 28 15.41 -11.50 -11.56
CA GLN A 28 15.07 -12.36 -12.69
C GLN A 28 13.57 -12.59 -12.81
N ILE A 29 12.90 -12.91 -11.70
CA ILE A 29 11.45 -13.09 -11.67
C ILE A 29 10.74 -11.85 -12.22
N PHE A 30 11.06 -10.66 -11.71
CA PHE A 30 10.36 -9.44 -12.14
C PHE A 30 10.74 -9.03 -13.57
N SER A 31 11.97 -9.25 -14.00
CA SER A 31 12.39 -9.04 -15.39
C SER A 31 11.59 -9.90 -16.36
N ASP A 32 11.38 -11.19 -16.05
CA ASP A 32 10.59 -12.10 -16.88
C ASP A 32 9.12 -11.66 -17.03
N PHE A 33 8.61 -10.90 -16.08
CA PHE A 33 7.26 -10.34 -16.10
C PHE A 33 7.18 -8.88 -16.58
N GLY A 34 8.29 -8.31 -17.06
CA GLY A 34 8.34 -7.01 -17.72
C GLY A 34 8.44 -5.82 -16.77
N PHE A 35 8.89 -6.01 -15.54
CA PHE A 35 9.17 -4.93 -14.59
C PHE A 35 10.61 -4.47 -14.69
N ARG A 36 10.85 -3.20 -14.33
CA ARG A 36 12.20 -2.71 -14.06
C ARG A 36 12.52 -2.94 -12.59
N THR A 37 13.76 -3.32 -12.31
CA THR A 37 14.22 -3.55 -10.94
C THR A 37 15.45 -2.72 -10.64
N VAL A 38 15.58 -2.32 -9.38
CA VAL A 38 16.81 -1.74 -8.82
C VAL A 38 17.08 -2.44 -7.50
N TRP A 39 18.25 -3.06 -7.42
CA TRP A 39 18.71 -3.69 -6.19
C TRP A 39 19.45 -2.68 -5.30
N CYS A 40 19.05 -2.62 -4.05
CA CYS A 40 19.66 -1.90 -2.94
C CYS A 40 20.17 -2.94 -1.93
N ARG A 41 21.47 -2.97 -1.67
CA ARG A 41 22.10 -3.97 -0.80
C ARG A 41 21.88 -3.71 0.69
N SER A 42 21.33 -2.56 1.05
CA SER A 42 21.10 -2.17 2.43
C SER A 42 19.98 -1.13 2.52
N ALA A 43 19.45 -0.96 3.72
CA ALA A 43 18.49 0.10 4.04
C ALA A 43 19.04 1.49 3.71
N GLY A 44 20.28 1.76 4.10
CA GLY A 44 20.96 3.02 3.84
C GLY A 44 21.10 3.33 2.36
N ASP A 45 21.29 2.30 1.50
CA ASP A 45 21.35 2.49 0.05
C ASP A 45 19.99 2.90 -0.52
N LEU A 46 18.91 2.21 -0.16
CA LEU A 46 17.56 2.61 -0.55
C LEU A 46 17.24 4.05 -0.12
N LEU A 47 17.43 4.37 1.17
CA LEU A 47 17.00 5.66 1.73
C LEU A 47 17.74 6.85 1.10
N ARG A 48 19.02 6.71 0.74
CA ARG A 48 19.76 7.73 -0.01
C ARG A 48 19.19 7.96 -1.41
N ARG A 49 18.75 6.90 -2.06
CA ARG A 49 18.32 6.90 -3.46
C ARG A 49 16.81 7.05 -3.64
N LEU A 50 16.02 6.92 -2.59
CA LEU A 50 14.56 6.84 -2.65
C LEU A 50 13.93 8.01 -3.43
N ARG A 51 14.39 9.24 -3.15
CA ARG A 51 13.86 10.46 -3.80
C ARG A 51 14.19 10.54 -5.30
N SER A 52 15.35 10.03 -5.71
CA SER A 52 15.77 10.03 -7.13
C SER A 52 15.23 8.83 -7.89
N LEU A 53 15.08 7.69 -7.23
CA LEU A 53 14.55 6.47 -7.86
C LEU A 53 13.03 6.57 -8.08
N GLN A 54 12.31 7.17 -7.14
CA GLN A 54 10.83 7.22 -7.15
C GLN A 54 10.20 5.86 -7.51
N PRO A 55 10.51 4.78 -6.77
CA PRO A 55 10.00 3.46 -7.12
C PRO A 55 8.47 3.42 -6.98
N ASP A 56 7.83 2.62 -7.85
CA ASP A 56 6.40 2.33 -7.73
C ASP A 56 6.11 1.37 -6.57
N LEU A 57 7.09 0.51 -6.25
CA LEU A 57 7.01 -0.46 -5.17
C LEU A 57 8.39 -0.78 -4.60
N CYS A 58 8.45 -0.98 -3.27
CA CYS A 58 9.62 -1.50 -2.57
C CYS A 58 9.35 -2.90 -2.04
N ILE A 59 10.27 -3.84 -2.29
CA ILE A 59 10.33 -5.14 -1.62
C ILE A 59 11.43 -5.04 -0.57
N ILE A 60 11.12 -5.29 0.70
CA ILE A 60 12.05 -5.05 1.82
C ILE A 60 12.19 -6.31 2.64
N ASP A 61 13.42 -6.81 2.78
CA ASP A 61 13.70 -7.83 3.80
C ASP A 61 13.75 -7.21 5.21
N LEU A 62 13.30 -7.94 6.22
CA LEU A 62 13.41 -7.55 7.61
C LEU A 62 14.81 -7.84 8.20
N GLY A 63 15.56 -8.77 7.59
CA GLY A 63 16.85 -9.24 8.08
C GLY A 63 18.05 -8.40 7.66
N LEU A 64 17.89 -7.14 7.28
CA LEU A 64 18.97 -6.30 6.79
C LEU A 64 20.03 -6.06 7.90
N PRO A 65 21.33 -6.01 7.53
CA PRO A 65 22.41 -5.91 8.51
C PRO A 65 22.58 -4.51 9.12
N ASP A 66 22.09 -3.47 8.45
CA ASP A 66 22.32 -2.07 8.83
C ASP A 66 21.10 -1.42 9.51
N MET A 67 19.92 -1.98 9.35
CA MET A 67 18.68 -1.43 9.93
C MET A 67 17.58 -2.49 9.94
N ASP A 68 16.73 -2.53 10.96
CA ASP A 68 15.55 -3.38 10.94
C ASP A 68 14.61 -2.96 9.78
N GLY A 69 14.14 -3.94 9.00
CA GLY A 69 13.29 -3.66 7.84
C GLY A 69 11.99 -2.95 8.18
N LEU A 70 11.47 -3.07 9.40
CA LEU A 70 10.30 -2.31 9.86
C LEU A 70 10.62 -0.81 9.99
N ASP A 71 11.81 -0.46 10.46
CA ASP A 71 12.26 0.94 10.53
C ASP A 71 12.48 1.53 9.13
N VAL A 72 13.05 0.72 8.21
CA VAL A 72 13.18 1.10 6.78
C VAL A 72 11.82 1.44 6.20
N MET A 73 10.86 0.55 6.39
CA MET A 73 9.50 0.72 5.89
C MET A 73 8.86 2.01 6.42
N GLN A 74 8.98 2.30 7.73
CA GLN A 74 8.44 3.54 8.31
C GLN A 74 9.07 4.78 7.66
N ARG A 75 10.39 4.78 7.42
CA ARG A 75 11.10 5.89 6.77
C ARG A 75 10.69 6.05 5.31
N VAL A 76 10.49 4.94 4.60
CA VAL A 76 9.95 4.96 3.22
C VAL A 76 8.55 5.56 3.22
N ARG A 77 7.67 5.12 4.13
CA ARG A 77 6.31 5.67 4.27
C ARG A 77 6.25 7.14 4.60
N GLY A 78 7.20 7.65 5.36
CA GLY A 78 7.32 9.08 5.67
C GLY A 78 7.71 9.94 4.47
N GLN A 79 8.23 9.33 3.40
CA GLN A 79 8.78 10.04 2.23
C GLN A 79 8.08 9.70 0.91
N SER A 80 7.37 8.55 0.83
CA SER A 80 6.79 8.04 -0.41
C SER A 80 5.49 7.28 -0.17
N ALA A 81 4.56 7.37 -1.11
CA ALA A 81 3.32 6.61 -1.14
C ALA A 81 3.45 5.29 -1.94
N CYS A 82 4.66 4.92 -2.38
CA CYS A 82 4.89 3.69 -3.15
C CYS A 82 4.36 2.44 -2.44
N GLY A 83 4.08 1.37 -3.19
CA GLY A 83 3.74 0.08 -2.60
C GLY A 83 4.90 -0.46 -1.74
N ILE A 84 4.61 -1.15 -0.64
CA ILE A 84 5.62 -1.82 0.18
C ILE A 84 5.22 -3.26 0.44
N VAL A 85 6.07 -4.20 0.00
CA VAL A 85 5.98 -5.62 0.31
C VAL A 85 7.13 -5.98 1.23
N ILE A 86 6.83 -6.63 2.35
CA ILE A 86 7.84 -7.25 3.20
C ILE A 86 8.07 -8.68 2.72
N LEU A 87 9.33 -9.02 2.47
CA LEU A 87 9.75 -10.36 2.08
C LEU A 87 10.79 -10.88 3.07
N THR A 88 10.45 -11.87 3.90
CA THR A 88 11.33 -12.27 5.03
C THR A 88 11.20 -13.73 5.40
N GLY A 89 12.27 -14.28 5.99
CA GLY A 89 12.29 -15.60 6.62
C GLY A 89 11.66 -15.65 8.02
N ARG A 90 11.30 -14.52 8.62
CA ARG A 90 10.69 -14.47 9.95
C ARG A 90 9.22 -14.89 9.87
N ALA A 91 8.90 -16.08 10.42
CA ALA A 91 7.57 -16.71 10.31
C ALA A 91 6.61 -16.35 11.47
N HIS A 92 7.03 -15.54 12.45
CA HIS A 92 6.19 -15.22 13.60
C HIS A 92 4.98 -14.38 13.21
N VAL A 93 3.81 -14.79 13.68
CA VAL A 93 2.55 -14.06 13.42
C VAL A 93 2.62 -12.62 13.93
N SER A 94 3.31 -12.39 15.07
CA SER A 94 3.56 -11.06 15.63
C SER A 94 4.28 -10.13 14.65
N ASP A 95 5.33 -10.61 13.97
CA ASP A 95 6.13 -9.80 13.04
C ASP A 95 5.30 -9.43 11.79
N ARG A 96 4.47 -10.36 11.34
CA ARG A 96 3.55 -10.14 10.22
C ARG A 96 2.48 -9.09 10.55
N VAL A 97 1.85 -9.23 11.72
CA VAL A 97 0.86 -8.25 12.20
C VAL A 97 1.53 -6.89 12.36
N MET A 98 2.68 -6.83 13.01
CA MET A 98 3.44 -5.60 13.21
C MET A 98 3.85 -4.95 11.88
N GLY A 99 4.39 -5.71 10.93
CA GLY A 99 4.75 -5.20 9.60
C GLY A 99 3.54 -4.61 8.86
N LEU A 100 2.43 -5.32 8.90
CA LEU A 100 1.17 -4.82 8.36
C LEU A 100 0.67 -3.60 9.15
N GLU A 101 0.75 -3.54 10.46
CA GLU A 101 0.38 -2.37 11.28
C GLU A 101 1.26 -1.15 11.05
N LEU A 102 2.51 -1.31 10.73
CA LEU A 102 3.46 -0.24 10.49
C LEU A 102 3.44 0.32 9.07
N GLY A 103 2.73 -0.29 8.10
CA GLY A 103 2.54 0.34 6.80
C GLY A 103 2.83 -0.54 5.57
N ALA A 104 3.22 -1.81 5.72
CA ALA A 104 3.33 -2.73 4.58
C ALA A 104 1.96 -2.92 3.88
N ASP A 105 1.97 -3.02 2.57
CA ASP A 105 0.78 -3.36 1.78
C ASP A 105 0.57 -4.87 1.74
N ASP A 106 1.66 -5.65 1.82
CA ASP A 106 1.62 -7.11 1.94
C ASP A 106 2.88 -7.65 2.65
N TYR A 107 2.81 -8.93 3.03
CA TYR A 107 3.86 -9.65 3.75
C TYR A 107 4.00 -11.06 3.18
N ILE A 108 5.17 -11.41 2.69
CA ILE A 108 5.47 -12.69 2.04
C ILE A 108 6.60 -13.40 2.79
N LEU A 109 6.40 -14.68 3.06
CA LEU A 109 7.42 -15.51 3.72
C LEU A 109 8.38 -16.12 2.70
N LYS A 110 9.66 -16.17 3.06
CA LYS A 110 10.67 -17.00 2.39
C LYS A 110 10.61 -18.43 2.96
N PRO A 111 10.65 -19.49 2.13
CA PRO A 111 10.70 -19.47 0.67
C PRO A 111 9.35 -19.11 0.05
N PHE A 112 9.37 -18.43 -1.09
CA PHE A 112 8.18 -17.96 -1.78
C PHE A 112 8.04 -18.55 -3.18
N GLU A 113 6.81 -18.67 -3.65
CA GLU A 113 6.53 -19.07 -5.01
C GLU A 113 6.62 -17.85 -5.95
N PRO A 114 7.39 -17.92 -7.07
CA PRO A 114 7.56 -16.80 -8.00
C PRO A 114 6.23 -16.20 -8.49
N ARG A 115 5.26 -17.06 -8.82
CA ARG A 115 3.94 -16.62 -9.31
C ARG A 115 3.14 -15.90 -8.23
N GLU A 116 3.25 -16.33 -6.97
CA GLU A 116 2.59 -15.67 -5.84
C GLU A 116 3.17 -14.28 -5.63
N LEU A 117 4.51 -14.16 -5.59
CA LEU A 117 5.19 -12.87 -5.43
C LEU A 117 4.75 -11.87 -6.51
N VAL A 118 4.77 -12.29 -7.78
CA VAL A 118 4.35 -11.43 -8.89
C VAL A 118 2.87 -11.07 -8.82
N ALA A 119 1.99 -11.99 -8.48
CA ALA A 119 0.57 -11.73 -8.36
C ALA A 119 0.27 -10.69 -7.29
N ARG A 120 0.91 -10.80 -6.11
CA ARG A 120 0.77 -9.84 -5.01
C ARG A 120 1.31 -8.46 -5.37
N VAL A 121 2.51 -8.40 -5.97
CA VAL A 121 3.09 -7.14 -6.45
C VAL A 121 2.20 -6.48 -7.50
N ARG A 122 1.70 -7.23 -8.49
CA ARG A 122 0.75 -6.69 -9.48
C ARG A 122 -0.54 -6.18 -8.85
N SER A 123 -1.07 -6.87 -7.85
CA SER A 123 -2.26 -6.42 -7.13
C SER A 123 -2.03 -5.08 -6.44
N ILE A 124 -0.85 -4.90 -5.79
CA ILE A 124 -0.48 -3.63 -5.15
C ILE A 124 -0.28 -2.54 -6.19
N LEU A 125 0.49 -2.80 -7.25
CA LEU A 125 0.76 -1.82 -8.32
C LEU A 125 -0.52 -1.37 -9.02
N ARG A 126 -1.44 -2.29 -9.32
CA ARG A 126 -2.76 -1.95 -9.89
C ARG A 126 -3.55 -1.02 -8.96
N ARG A 127 -3.44 -1.21 -7.65
CA ARG A 127 -4.02 -0.28 -6.66
C ARG A 127 -3.34 1.08 -6.68
N CYS A 128 -2.04 1.13 -6.97
CA CYS A 128 -1.31 2.38 -7.17
C CYS A 128 -1.61 3.03 -8.53
N GLU A 129 -2.03 2.24 -9.53
CA GLU A 129 -2.28 2.69 -10.90
C GLU A 129 -3.71 3.04 -11.20
N GLN A 130 -4.69 2.68 -10.39
CA GLN A 130 -6.06 3.05 -10.76
C GLN A 130 -6.17 4.59 -10.84
N PRO A 131 -5.90 5.17 -12.04
CA PRO A 131 -6.51 6.42 -12.37
C PRO A 131 -8.00 6.08 -12.44
N VAL A 132 -8.81 6.79 -11.73
CA VAL A 132 -10.19 6.96 -12.12
C VAL A 132 -10.18 7.10 -13.66
N ASP A 133 -10.90 6.22 -14.36
CA ASP A 133 -11.02 6.15 -15.81
C ASP A 133 -10.75 7.47 -16.51
N ALA A 134 -9.78 7.50 -17.43
CA ALA A 134 -9.40 8.69 -18.20
C ALA A 134 -10.55 9.24 -19.07
N ALA A 135 -11.72 8.62 -19.04
CA ALA A 135 -12.92 9.03 -19.77
C ALA A 135 -13.80 10.06 -19.02
N VAL A 136 -13.53 10.32 -17.72
CA VAL A 136 -14.31 11.31 -16.94
C VAL A 136 -13.37 12.29 -16.24
N ARG A 137 -12.82 13.23 -17.00
CA ARG A 137 -12.02 14.37 -16.49
C ARG A 137 -12.87 15.43 -15.75
N GLN A 138 -13.86 15.02 -14.98
CA GLN A 138 -14.68 15.89 -14.14
C GLN A 138 -14.90 15.36 -12.72
N THR A 139 -14.13 14.35 -12.28
CA THR A 139 -14.21 13.93 -10.88
C THR A 139 -13.40 14.86 -10.01
N PRO A 140 -13.97 15.34 -8.90
CA PRO A 140 -13.27 16.15 -7.92
C PRO A 140 -12.03 15.39 -7.41
N ARG A 141 -10.88 16.08 -7.36
CA ARG A 141 -9.61 15.49 -6.89
C ARG A 141 -9.47 15.54 -5.39
N CYS A 142 -10.36 16.22 -4.71
CA CYS A 142 -10.37 16.38 -3.28
C CYS A 142 -11.73 16.06 -2.70
N ALA A 143 -11.74 15.48 -1.49
CA ALA A 143 -12.96 15.25 -0.72
C ALA A 143 -12.81 15.86 0.68
N SER A 144 -13.83 16.56 1.16
CA SER A 144 -13.89 17.09 2.51
C SER A 144 -14.90 16.31 3.34
N PHE A 145 -14.49 15.89 4.54
CA PHE A 145 -15.34 15.13 5.48
C PHE A 145 -14.82 15.26 6.90
N ALA A 146 -15.68 15.37 7.87
CA ALA A 146 -15.35 15.34 9.31
C ALA A 146 -14.12 16.17 9.73
N GLY A 147 -13.91 17.35 9.11
CA GLY A 147 -12.75 18.21 9.36
C GLY A 147 -11.47 17.82 8.65
N TRP A 148 -11.50 16.79 7.79
CA TRP A 148 -10.43 16.36 6.94
C TRP A 148 -10.65 16.80 5.50
N ARG A 149 -9.56 17.14 4.80
CA ARG A 149 -9.50 17.24 3.34
C ARG A 149 -8.58 16.12 2.84
N TYR A 150 -9.11 15.28 1.96
CA TYR A 150 -8.37 14.18 1.34
C TYR A 150 -8.02 14.54 -0.09
N GLU A 151 -6.74 14.51 -0.43
CA GLU A 151 -6.20 14.70 -1.77
C GLU A 151 -5.93 13.33 -2.39
N MET A 152 -6.66 12.99 -3.44
CA MET A 152 -6.64 11.66 -4.03
C MET A 152 -5.32 11.36 -4.77
N ASP A 153 -4.78 12.35 -5.48
CA ASP A 153 -3.58 12.17 -6.32
C ASP A 153 -2.31 11.94 -5.47
N SER A 154 -2.27 12.52 -4.27
CA SER A 154 -1.12 12.45 -3.35
C SER A 154 -1.34 11.50 -2.18
N TYR A 155 -2.54 10.93 -2.05
CA TYR A 155 -2.98 10.17 -0.87
C TYR A 155 -2.75 10.91 0.46
N LYS A 156 -2.91 12.24 0.45
CA LYS A 156 -2.74 13.07 1.63
C LYS A 156 -4.05 13.39 2.31
N LEU A 157 -4.02 13.33 3.65
CA LEU A 157 -5.05 13.87 4.53
C LEU A 157 -4.53 15.16 5.13
N VAL A 158 -5.28 16.24 5.00
CA VAL A 158 -5.01 17.53 5.60
C VAL A 158 -6.10 17.82 6.63
N ALA A 159 -5.74 18.01 7.89
CA ALA A 159 -6.68 18.36 8.95
C ALA A 159 -6.99 19.86 8.93
N ALA A 160 -8.04 20.27 9.65
CA ALA A 160 -8.44 21.68 9.75
C ALA A 160 -7.35 22.58 10.38
N ASP A 161 -6.45 22.02 11.19
CA ASP A 161 -5.29 22.72 11.77
C ASP A 161 -4.08 22.80 10.84
N GLY A 162 -4.19 22.28 9.60
CA GLY A 162 -3.12 22.23 8.62
C GLY A 162 -2.17 21.05 8.79
N SER A 163 -2.35 20.19 9.78
CA SER A 163 -1.52 18.99 9.92
C SER A 163 -1.78 18.00 8.79
N GLU A 164 -0.70 17.44 8.22
CA GLU A 164 -0.76 16.50 7.10
C GLU A 164 -0.44 15.08 7.55
N ARG A 165 -1.13 14.11 6.94
CA ARG A 165 -0.87 12.68 7.12
C ARG A 165 -0.90 11.99 5.75
N THR A 166 0.17 11.28 5.40
CA THR A 166 0.23 10.50 4.16
C THR A 166 -0.36 9.11 4.38
N LEU A 167 -1.25 8.69 3.49
CA LEU A 167 -1.78 7.34 3.42
C LEU A 167 -0.89 6.48 2.51
N SER A 168 -0.83 5.18 2.77
CA SER A 168 -0.34 4.24 1.76
C SER A 168 -1.35 4.17 0.61
N ALA A 169 -0.92 3.69 -0.56
CA ALA A 169 -1.80 3.53 -1.70
C ALA A 169 -3.03 2.67 -1.35
N GLY A 170 -2.84 1.56 -0.62
CA GLY A 170 -3.96 0.71 -0.19
C GLY A 170 -4.91 1.37 0.81
N GLU A 171 -4.38 2.19 1.74
CA GLU A 171 -5.20 2.98 2.67
C GLU A 171 -5.97 4.09 1.95
N GLY A 172 -5.30 4.77 1.00
CA GLY A 172 -5.90 5.85 0.22
C GLY A 172 -7.07 5.36 -0.63
N GLN A 173 -6.88 4.24 -1.33
CA GLN A 173 -7.95 3.64 -2.13
C GLN A 173 -9.09 3.11 -1.27
N MET A 174 -8.79 2.51 -0.12
CA MET A 174 -9.83 2.08 0.83
C MET A 174 -10.65 3.28 1.30
N LEU A 175 -9.98 4.39 1.65
CA LEU A 175 -10.67 5.63 2.02
C LEU A 175 -11.52 6.15 0.86
N GLN A 176 -10.99 6.19 -0.36
CA GLN A 176 -11.72 6.62 -1.54
C GLN A 176 -13.03 5.83 -1.73
N ARG A 177 -12.98 4.49 -1.62
CA ARG A 177 -14.19 3.65 -1.72
C ARG A 177 -15.24 3.98 -0.66
N PHE A 178 -14.80 4.33 0.55
CA PHE A 178 -15.69 4.82 1.59
C PHE A 178 -16.30 6.18 1.25
N LEU A 179 -15.50 7.10 0.73
CA LEU A 179 -15.94 8.45 0.36
C LEU A 179 -16.88 8.46 -0.84
N GLU A 180 -16.71 7.53 -1.78
CA GLU A 180 -17.63 7.34 -2.92
C GLU A 180 -18.99 6.77 -2.51
N ARG A 181 -19.05 6.06 -1.37
CA ARG A 181 -20.27 5.38 -0.89
C ARG A 181 -20.49 5.62 0.60
N PRO A 182 -20.59 6.90 1.01
CA PRO A 182 -20.78 7.23 2.43
C PRO A 182 -22.12 6.69 2.93
N ASN A 183 -22.15 6.35 4.21
CA ASN A 183 -23.34 5.82 4.90
C ASN A 183 -23.90 4.52 4.30
N ARG A 184 -23.05 3.75 3.60
CA ARG A 184 -23.37 2.40 3.10
C ARG A 184 -22.41 1.39 3.70
N VAL A 185 -22.94 0.20 4.02
CA VAL A 185 -22.10 -0.93 4.44
C VAL A 185 -21.36 -1.47 3.23
N LEU A 186 -20.04 -1.49 3.30
CA LEU A 186 -19.18 -2.08 2.27
C LEU A 186 -18.65 -3.43 2.76
N PRO A 187 -18.94 -4.54 2.05
CA PRO A 187 -18.34 -5.83 2.32
C PRO A 187 -16.81 -5.79 2.21
N ARG A 188 -16.14 -6.74 2.89
CA ARG A 188 -14.69 -6.82 2.91
C ARG A 188 -14.07 -6.92 1.51
N GLU A 189 -14.69 -7.71 0.65
CA GLU A 189 -14.27 -7.92 -0.74
C GLU A 189 -14.30 -6.63 -1.56
N GLN A 190 -15.30 -5.79 -1.35
CA GLN A 190 -15.41 -4.50 -2.03
C GLN A 190 -14.38 -3.49 -1.55
N LEU A 191 -13.91 -3.61 -0.31
CA LEU A 191 -12.88 -2.73 0.24
C LEU A 191 -11.47 -3.13 -0.18
N LEU A 192 -11.22 -4.42 -0.46
CA LEU A 192 -9.93 -4.92 -0.95
C LEU A 192 -9.78 -4.80 -2.47
N GLY A 193 -10.87 -4.90 -3.24
CA GLY A 193 -10.87 -5.08 -4.69
C GLY A 193 -11.02 -6.56 -5.08
N LEU A 194 -11.75 -6.81 -6.17
CA LEU A 194 -12.28 -8.12 -6.56
C LEU A 194 -11.26 -9.27 -6.74
N ASP A 195 -9.95 -8.98 -6.76
CA ASP A 195 -8.92 -9.98 -7.10
C ASP A 195 -8.05 -10.42 -5.90
N ASP A 196 -8.32 -9.94 -4.69
CA ASP A 196 -7.49 -10.19 -3.50
C ASP A 196 -8.11 -11.23 -2.52
N MET A 197 -8.95 -12.11 -3.01
CA MET A 197 -9.68 -13.07 -2.20
C MET A 197 -8.81 -14.24 -1.73
N SER A 198 -8.08 -14.09 -0.63
CA SER A 198 -7.83 -15.21 0.27
C SER A 198 -8.83 -15.14 1.42
N PRO A 199 -9.61 -16.21 1.71
CA PRO A 199 -10.58 -16.22 2.81
C PRO A 199 -9.98 -15.96 4.20
N TYR A 200 -8.65 -15.99 4.30
CA TYR A 200 -7.88 -15.79 5.54
C TYR A 200 -7.13 -14.44 5.58
N ASP A 201 -7.40 -13.53 4.64
CA ASP A 201 -6.70 -12.25 4.61
C ASP A 201 -7.21 -11.29 5.68
N ARG A 202 -6.56 -11.32 6.85
CA ARG A 202 -6.77 -10.33 7.92
C ARG A 202 -6.21 -8.95 7.60
N SER A 203 -5.66 -8.74 6.41
CA SER A 203 -5.04 -7.48 6.01
C SER A 203 -6.02 -6.31 6.03
N ILE A 204 -7.30 -6.57 5.77
CA ILE A 204 -8.32 -5.52 5.77
C ILE A 204 -8.57 -4.95 7.18
N ASP A 205 -8.68 -5.80 8.21
CA ASP A 205 -8.93 -5.36 9.57
C ASP A 205 -7.75 -4.52 10.08
N VAL A 206 -6.54 -4.89 9.69
CA VAL A 206 -5.32 -4.12 9.96
C VAL A 206 -5.32 -2.77 9.21
N ARG A 207 -5.69 -2.76 7.93
CA ARG A 207 -5.81 -1.50 7.16
C ARG A 207 -6.88 -0.57 7.72
N ILE A 208 -8.02 -1.11 8.14
CA ILE A 208 -9.08 -0.34 8.83
C ILE A 208 -8.55 0.25 10.14
N SER A 209 -7.84 -0.54 10.95
CA SER A 209 -7.25 -0.05 12.20
C SER A 209 -6.28 1.11 11.97
N ARG A 210 -5.43 1.01 10.94
CA ARG A 210 -4.51 2.09 10.56
C ARG A 210 -5.24 3.32 10.07
N LEU A 211 -6.23 3.14 9.20
CA LEU A 211 -7.01 4.24 8.65
C LEU A 211 -7.74 4.99 9.78
N ARG A 212 -8.34 4.26 10.73
CA ARG A 212 -8.91 4.85 11.95
C ARG A 212 -7.88 5.70 12.70
N ARG A 213 -6.71 5.13 12.98
CA ARG A 213 -5.62 5.85 13.69
C ARG A 213 -5.20 7.12 12.94
N LYS A 214 -5.08 7.07 11.62
CA LYS A 214 -4.74 8.24 10.79
C LYS A 214 -5.85 9.28 10.73
N LEU A 215 -7.10 8.86 10.84
CA LEU A 215 -8.25 9.76 10.92
C LEU A 215 -8.52 10.27 12.36
N GLY A 216 -7.78 9.78 13.36
CA GLY A 216 -8.07 10.08 14.77
C GLY A 216 -9.38 9.46 15.25
N ASP A 217 -9.84 8.39 14.59
CA ASP A 217 -11.04 7.64 14.93
C ASP A 217 -10.71 6.55 15.95
N ASP A 218 -11.40 6.56 17.09
CA ASP A 218 -11.15 5.62 18.18
C ASP A 218 -11.53 4.20 17.77
N SER A 219 -10.59 3.25 17.88
CA SER A 219 -10.83 1.85 17.53
C SER A 219 -11.83 1.14 18.46
N TYR A 220 -11.97 1.60 19.72
CA TYR A 220 -12.92 1.04 20.68
C TYR A 220 -14.31 1.65 20.53
N ASN A 221 -14.38 2.94 20.15
CA ASN A 221 -15.64 3.64 19.91
C ASN A 221 -15.59 4.44 18.60
N PRO A 222 -15.56 3.75 17.45
CA PRO A 222 -15.35 4.40 16.16
C PRO A 222 -16.55 5.25 15.77
N ARG A 223 -16.27 6.51 15.39
CA ARG A 223 -17.29 7.47 14.94
C ARG A 223 -17.38 7.52 13.42
N LEU A 224 -16.24 7.41 12.72
CA LEU A 224 -16.17 7.52 11.26
C LEU A 224 -16.27 6.16 10.57
N ILE A 225 -15.44 5.20 10.95
CA ILE A 225 -15.45 3.87 10.34
C ILE A 225 -15.99 2.86 11.34
N LYS A 226 -17.26 2.48 11.20
CA LYS A 226 -17.92 1.52 12.09
C LYS A 226 -17.80 0.09 11.54
N THR A 227 -17.59 -0.88 12.44
CA THR A 227 -17.66 -2.31 12.09
C THR A 227 -19.11 -2.77 12.13
N VAL A 228 -19.58 -3.38 11.04
CA VAL A 228 -20.89 -4.05 10.97
C VAL A 228 -20.63 -5.54 10.96
N TYR A 229 -20.80 -6.18 12.11
CA TYR A 229 -20.47 -7.60 12.28
C TYR A 229 -21.19 -8.48 11.25
N GLY A 230 -20.44 -9.37 10.62
CA GLY A 230 -20.96 -10.28 9.58
C GLY A 230 -21.18 -9.63 8.20
N ALA A 231 -21.14 -8.29 8.07
CA ALA A 231 -21.47 -7.59 6.83
C ALA A 231 -20.31 -6.76 6.25
N GLY A 232 -19.41 -6.19 7.09
CA GLY A 232 -18.29 -5.38 6.61
C GLY A 232 -18.10 -4.10 7.42
N TYR A 233 -17.87 -2.97 6.74
CA TYR A 233 -17.60 -1.67 7.37
C TYR A 233 -18.48 -0.57 6.79
N LEU A 234 -18.78 0.41 7.63
CA LEU A 234 -19.63 1.56 7.31
C LEU A 234 -18.88 2.85 7.61
N PHE A 235 -18.77 3.73 6.63
CA PHE A 235 -18.21 5.06 6.80
C PHE A 235 -19.32 6.07 7.08
N VAL A 236 -19.29 6.69 8.25
CA VAL A 236 -20.35 7.60 8.73
C VAL A 236 -19.85 9.04 8.67
N SER A 237 -20.11 9.72 7.58
CA SER A 237 -19.84 11.15 7.41
C SER A 237 -20.60 11.72 6.23
N LYS A 238 -20.82 13.05 6.23
CA LYS A 238 -21.13 13.80 5.02
C LYS A 238 -19.83 13.98 4.24
N VAL A 239 -19.85 13.75 2.94
CA VAL A 239 -18.71 13.90 2.04
C VAL A 239 -19.05 14.98 1.02
N GLU A 240 -18.18 15.96 0.88
CA GLU A 240 -18.26 17.00 -0.13
C GLU A 240 -17.06 16.86 -1.06
N TRP A 241 -17.34 16.77 -2.36
CA TRP A 241 -16.34 16.64 -3.41
C TRP A 241 -16.01 18.01 -3.99
N VAL A 242 -14.70 18.32 -4.15
CA VAL A 242 -14.20 19.62 -4.61
C VAL A 242 -13.26 19.42 -5.80
#